data_8d52b805c06d47397bb68f3aefbfd1b6
#
_entry.id   8d52b805c06d47397bb68f3aefbfd1b6
#
_cell.length_a   1.000
_cell.length_b   1.000
_cell.length_c   1.000
_cell.angle_alpha   90.00
_cell.angle_beta   90.00
_cell.angle_gamma   90.00
#
_symmetry.space_group_name_H-M   'P 1'
#
loop_
_entity.id
_entity.type
_entity.pdbx_description
1 polymer ?
#
loop_
_entity_poly.entity_id
_entity_poly.type
_entity_poly.pdbx_seq_one_letter_code
_entity_poly.pdbx_strand_id
1 'polypeptide(L)'
;MALTATVYNFEIDLADNDRSVYETLSLRVARHPSESEEYLLTRVIAYAMEYVEAIEFSSGGLSNPDDPAILVKDLTGAVRAWIEIGTPDADRLHRAAKSAPRVAVYVHRDPAQYLAR
;
A
#
# COMPACT_ATOMS: atom_id res chain seq x y z
N MET A 1 -27.99 5.01 7.35
CA MET A 1 -27.44 5.24 5.99
C MET A 1 -26.03 4.69 5.93
N ALA A 2 -25.76 3.88 4.95
CA ALA A 2 -24.40 3.37 4.78
C ALA A 2 -23.45 4.48 4.33
N LEU A 3 -22.24 4.50 4.90
CA LEU A 3 -21.20 5.42 4.46
C LEU A 3 -20.61 4.89 3.17
N THR A 4 -20.46 5.76 2.19
CA THR A 4 -19.85 5.42 0.92
C THR A 4 -18.44 5.97 0.85
N ALA A 5 -17.55 5.23 0.20
CA ALA A 5 -16.19 5.69 -0.04
C ALA A 5 -16.20 6.87 -1.01
N THR A 6 -15.33 7.83 -0.77
CA THR A 6 -15.08 8.93 -1.71
C THR A 6 -14.00 8.48 -2.68
N VAL A 7 -14.25 8.68 -3.97
CA VAL A 7 -13.29 8.28 -5.01
C VAL A 7 -12.40 9.47 -5.37
N TYR A 8 -11.09 9.24 -5.36
CA TYR A 8 -10.08 10.21 -5.76
C TYR A 8 -9.39 9.73 -7.03
N ASN A 9 -9.11 10.64 -7.92
CA ASN A 9 -8.33 10.35 -9.13
C ASN A 9 -6.98 11.04 -9.01
N PHE A 10 -5.92 10.26 -9.27
CA PHE A 10 -4.55 10.76 -9.24
C PHE A 10 -3.89 10.50 -10.57
N GLU A 11 -3.18 11.49 -11.08
CA GLU A 11 -2.28 11.30 -12.21
C GLU A 11 -0.87 11.57 -11.71
N ILE A 12 0.02 10.61 -11.91
CA ILE A 12 1.38 10.66 -11.40
C ILE A 12 2.34 10.40 -12.56
N ASP A 13 3.23 11.36 -12.83
CA ASP A 13 4.34 11.14 -13.72
C ASP A 13 5.51 10.60 -12.89
N LEU A 14 5.73 9.31 -12.96
CA LEU A 14 6.75 8.63 -12.18
C LEU A 14 8.06 8.61 -12.96
N ALA A 15 9.11 9.13 -12.35
CA ALA A 15 10.47 9.02 -12.86
C ALA A 15 11.37 8.50 -11.75
N ASP A 16 11.68 7.22 -11.79
CA ASP A 16 12.55 6.56 -10.81
C ASP A 16 13.83 6.15 -11.52
N ASN A 17 14.86 6.99 -11.37
CA ASN A 17 16.14 6.77 -12.05
C ASN A 17 16.88 5.55 -11.52
N ASP A 18 16.70 5.23 -10.23
CA ASP A 18 17.39 4.09 -9.61
C ASP A 18 16.92 2.76 -10.17
N ARG A 19 15.62 2.67 -10.48
CA ARG A 19 15.03 1.45 -11.05
C ARG A 19 14.77 1.54 -12.54
N SER A 20 15.08 2.69 -13.15
CA SER A 20 14.80 2.96 -14.56
C SER A 20 13.32 2.80 -14.91
N VAL A 21 12.45 3.28 -14.01
CA VAL A 21 11.00 3.24 -14.21
C VAL A 21 10.50 4.63 -14.57
N TYR A 22 9.86 4.74 -15.73
CA TYR A 22 9.32 6.01 -16.24
C TYR A 22 7.92 5.73 -16.74
N GLU A 23 6.92 6.09 -15.93
CA GLU A 23 5.52 5.76 -16.23
C GLU A 23 4.61 6.92 -15.87
N THR A 24 3.53 7.06 -16.63
CA THR A 24 2.41 7.92 -16.24
C THR A 24 1.33 7.01 -15.64
N LEU A 25 1.02 7.23 -14.36
CA LEU A 25 0.06 6.43 -13.63
C LEU A 25 -1.25 7.20 -13.49
N SER A 26 -2.35 6.58 -13.90
CA SER A 26 -3.69 7.11 -13.66
C SER A 26 -4.36 6.21 -12.65
N LEU A 27 -4.53 6.72 -11.43
CA LEU A 27 -5.04 5.93 -10.31
C LEU A 27 -6.43 6.42 -9.90
N ARG A 28 -7.32 5.48 -9.73
CA ARG A 28 -8.63 5.73 -9.15
C ARG A 28 -8.70 5.01 -7.81
N VAL A 29 -8.74 5.78 -6.72
CA VAL A 29 -8.60 5.25 -5.37
C VAL A 29 -9.82 5.59 -4.55
N ALA A 30 -10.44 4.57 -3.96
CA ALA A 30 -11.55 4.76 -3.04
C ALA A 30 -11.02 4.96 -1.63
N ARG A 31 -11.38 6.10 -1.02
CA ARG A 31 -11.05 6.38 0.38
C ARG A 31 -12.14 5.82 1.24
N HIS A 32 -11.79 4.87 2.12
CA HIS A 32 -12.73 4.34 3.11
C HIS A 32 -13.13 5.45 4.09
N PRO A 33 -14.40 5.50 4.56
CA PRO A 33 -14.84 6.55 5.49
C PRO A 33 -13.99 6.69 6.75
N SER A 34 -13.37 5.61 7.23
CA SER A 34 -12.48 5.64 8.40
C SER A 34 -11.02 5.91 8.05
N GLU A 35 -10.69 6.05 6.77
CA GLU A 35 -9.33 6.30 6.31
C GLU A 35 -9.01 7.79 6.38
N SER A 36 -7.89 8.18 7.03
CA SER A 36 -7.45 9.56 7.03
C SER A 36 -6.88 9.96 5.67
N GLU A 37 -6.79 11.26 5.41
CA GLU A 37 -6.15 11.76 4.19
C GLU A 37 -4.66 11.40 4.16
N GLU A 38 -3.98 11.48 5.29
CA GLU A 38 -2.57 11.10 5.38
C GLU A 38 -2.36 9.63 5.03
N TYR A 39 -3.24 8.76 5.51
CA TYR A 39 -3.19 7.34 5.16
C TYR A 39 -3.38 7.14 3.66
N LEU A 40 -4.39 7.78 3.08
CA LEU A 40 -4.68 7.69 1.66
C LEU A 40 -3.49 8.16 0.81
N LEU A 41 -2.93 9.33 1.14
CA LEU A 41 -1.81 9.88 0.39
C LEU A 41 -0.55 9.02 0.52
N THR A 42 -0.30 8.48 1.72
CA THR A 42 0.82 7.57 1.94
C THR A 42 0.66 6.30 1.11
N ARG A 43 -0.57 5.78 1.03
CA ARG A 43 -0.89 4.61 0.21
C ARG A 43 -0.61 4.86 -1.27
N VAL A 44 -1.00 6.04 -1.78
CA VAL A 44 -0.74 6.42 -3.16
C VAL A 44 0.76 6.59 -3.43
N ILE A 45 1.48 7.24 -2.52
CA ILE A 45 2.93 7.43 -2.64
C ILE A 45 3.65 6.07 -2.61
N ALA A 46 3.24 5.18 -1.69
CA ALA A 46 3.82 3.85 -1.61
C ALA A 46 3.61 3.06 -2.90
N TYR A 47 2.43 3.16 -3.48
CA TYR A 47 2.14 2.54 -4.78
C TYR A 47 3.13 3.02 -5.85
N ALA A 48 3.35 4.32 -5.94
CA ALA A 48 4.27 4.89 -6.91
C ALA A 48 5.72 4.47 -6.65
N MET A 49 6.16 4.49 -5.39
CA MET A 49 7.53 4.12 -5.02
C MET A 49 7.81 2.64 -5.21
N GLU A 50 6.80 1.79 -5.09
CA GLU A 50 6.92 0.34 -5.25
C GLU A 50 6.49 -0.12 -6.64
N TYR A 51 6.22 0.81 -7.55
CA TYR A 51 5.57 0.49 -8.81
C TYR A 51 6.33 -0.57 -9.61
N VAL A 52 5.62 -1.61 -9.94
CA VAL A 52 5.94 -2.61 -10.98
C VAL A 52 4.62 -2.94 -11.67
N GLU A 53 4.67 -3.56 -12.84
CA GLU A 53 3.48 -3.78 -13.65
C GLU A 53 2.36 -4.52 -12.92
N ALA A 54 2.69 -5.46 -12.05
CA ALA A 54 1.71 -6.30 -11.36
C ALA A 54 1.24 -5.74 -10.02
N ILE A 55 1.63 -4.50 -9.66
CA ILE A 55 1.23 -3.91 -8.38
C ILE A 55 -0.26 -3.57 -8.38
N GLU A 56 -0.92 -3.78 -7.23
CA GLU A 56 -2.33 -3.45 -7.08
C GLU A 56 -2.65 -3.04 -5.65
N PHE A 57 -3.68 -2.21 -5.49
CA PHE A 57 -4.29 -1.97 -4.19
C PHE A 57 -5.14 -3.19 -3.82
N SER A 58 -5.11 -3.60 -2.55
CA SER A 58 -5.96 -4.69 -2.09
C SER A 58 -7.43 -4.29 -2.14
N SER A 59 -8.26 -5.20 -2.61
CA SER A 59 -9.68 -4.94 -2.77
C SER A 59 -10.41 -4.71 -1.44
N GLY A 60 -9.94 -5.32 -0.36
CA GLY A 60 -10.55 -5.15 0.96
C GLY A 60 -10.18 -3.84 1.64
N GLY A 61 -9.02 -3.27 1.33
CA GLY A 61 -8.53 -2.05 1.96
C GLY A 61 -8.56 -2.12 3.48
N LEU A 62 -8.98 -1.04 4.12
CA LEU A 62 -9.08 -0.99 5.58
C LEU A 62 -10.17 -1.90 6.15
N SER A 63 -11.13 -2.32 5.35
CA SER A 63 -12.23 -3.16 5.83
C SER A 63 -11.83 -4.61 6.02
N ASN A 64 -10.68 -5.03 5.49
CA ASN A 64 -10.17 -6.39 5.66
C ASN A 64 -8.81 -6.36 6.35
N PRO A 65 -8.77 -6.68 7.67
CA PRO A 65 -7.52 -6.64 8.43
C PRO A 65 -6.50 -7.72 8.02
N ASP A 66 -6.92 -8.71 7.27
CA ASP A 66 -6.03 -9.79 6.83
C ASP A 66 -5.33 -9.48 5.50
N ASP A 67 -5.72 -8.41 4.82
CA ASP A 67 -5.12 -8.00 3.57
C ASP A 67 -4.12 -6.85 3.78
N PRO A 68 -3.03 -6.81 2.99
CA PRO A 68 -2.17 -5.63 2.97
C PRO A 68 -2.88 -4.45 2.29
N ALA A 69 -2.34 -3.26 2.44
CA ALA A 69 -2.85 -2.11 1.69
C ALA A 69 -2.54 -2.23 0.20
N ILE A 70 -1.36 -2.73 -0.12
CA ILE A 70 -0.87 -2.89 -1.50
C ILE A 70 -0.16 -4.23 -1.59
N LEU A 71 -0.27 -4.89 -2.74
CA LEU A 71 0.42 -6.14 -2.96
C LEU A 71 0.92 -6.27 -4.39
N VAL A 72 1.91 -7.13 -4.58
CA VAL A 72 2.43 -7.52 -5.89
C VAL A 72 2.33 -9.04 -5.98
N LYS A 73 1.67 -9.53 -7.03
CA LYS A 73 1.55 -10.96 -7.32
C LYS A 73 2.32 -11.30 -8.58
N ASP A 74 2.82 -12.52 -8.65
CA ASP A 74 3.37 -13.04 -9.90
C ASP A 74 2.26 -13.64 -10.78
N LEU A 75 2.65 -14.17 -11.94
CA LEU A 75 1.70 -14.72 -12.88
C LEU A 75 0.97 -15.97 -12.35
N THR A 76 1.51 -16.61 -11.33
CA THR A 76 0.87 -17.78 -10.71
C THR A 76 -0.10 -17.39 -9.61
N GLY A 77 -0.18 -16.10 -9.28
CA GLY A 77 -1.01 -15.60 -8.19
C GLY A 77 -0.33 -15.60 -6.83
N ALA A 78 0.93 -16.02 -6.75
CA ALA A 78 1.67 -15.98 -5.51
C ALA A 78 2.07 -14.55 -5.15
N VAL A 79 1.92 -14.18 -3.87
CA VAL A 79 2.27 -12.85 -3.38
C VAL A 79 3.80 -12.71 -3.32
N ARG A 80 4.33 -11.73 -4.03
CA ARG A 80 5.76 -11.45 -4.08
C ARG A 80 6.16 -10.30 -3.17
N ALA A 81 5.27 -9.36 -2.94
CA ALA A 81 5.50 -8.25 -2.01
C ALA A 81 4.22 -7.92 -1.28
N TRP A 82 4.37 -7.64 0.00
CA TRP A 82 3.30 -7.24 0.92
C TRP A 82 3.66 -5.88 1.47
N ILE A 83 2.83 -4.88 1.18
CA ILE A 83 3.13 -3.49 1.53
C ILE A 83 2.07 -2.96 2.49
N GLU A 84 2.52 -2.61 3.69
CA GLU A 84 1.68 -2.08 4.76
C GLU A 84 1.82 -0.57 4.85
N ILE A 85 0.73 0.08 5.24
CA ILE A 85 0.70 1.51 5.49
C ILE A 85 0.34 1.74 6.96
N GLY A 86 1.03 2.66 7.60
CA GLY A 86 0.76 2.99 9.00
C GLY A 86 1.71 2.27 9.95
N THR A 87 1.18 1.80 11.08
CA THR A 87 1.99 1.19 12.14
C THR A 87 1.46 -0.20 12.48
N PRO A 88 1.65 -1.20 11.60
CA PRO A 88 1.22 -2.57 11.91
C PRO A 88 2.01 -3.12 13.08
N ASP A 89 1.37 -4.00 13.88
CA ASP A 89 2.04 -4.63 15.01
C ASP A 89 2.97 -5.77 14.56
N ALA A 90 3.75 -6.27 15.51
CA ALA A 90 4.73 -7.32 15.22
C ALA A 90 4.08 -8.62 14.73
N ASP A 91 2.92 -8.98 15.28
CA ASP A 91 2.20 -10.20 14.86
C ASP A 91 1.75 -10.09 13.41
N ARG A 92 1.26 -8.93 13.01
CA ARG A 92 0.84 -8.69 11.64
C ARG A 92 2.03 -8.78 10.67
N LEU A 93 3.16 -8.17 11.04
CA LEU A 93 4.38 -8.25 10.23
C LEU A 93 4.92 -9.67 10.13
N HIS A 94 4.83 -10.43 11.21
CA HIS A 94 5.25 -11.83 11.22
C HIS A 94 4.40 -12.67 10.25
N ARG A 95 3.09 -12.47 10.26
CA ARG A 95 2.19 -13.15 9.33
C ARG A 95 2.46 -12.75 7.88
N ALA A 96 2.73 -11.46 7.64
CA ALA A 96 3.08 -10.97 6.32
C ALA A 96 4.37 -11.60 5.80
N ALA A 97 5.38 -11.73 6.65
CA ALA A 97 6.65 -12.34 6.30
C ALA A 97 6.52 -13.81 5.91
N LYS A 98 5.53 -14.51 6.45
CA LYS A 98 5.24 -15.89 6.05
C LYS A 98 4.53 -15.97 4.70
N SER A 99 3.85 -14.90 4.30
CA SER A 99 3.02 -14.88 3.09
C SER A 99 3.75 -14.35 1.88
N ALA A 100 4.82 -13.58 2.06
CA ALA A 100 5.51 -12.93 0.95
C ALA A 100 7.01 -12.86 1.22
N PRO A 101 7.85 -12.97 0.17
CA PRO A 101 9.30 -12.87 0.32
C PRO A 101 9.77 -11.45 0.63
N ARG A 102 8.95 -10.44 0.36
CA ARG A 102 9.28 -9.05 0.65
C ARG A 102 8.12 -8.40 1.39
N VAL A 103 8.42 -7.73 2.50
CA VAL A 103 7.46 -6.93 3.26
C VAL A 103 8.01 -5.53 3.40
N ALA A 104 7.20 -4.53 3.07
CA ALA A 104 7.55 -3.13 3.23
C ALA A 104 6.49 -2.44 4.07
N VAL A 105 6.90 -1.46 4.87
CA VAL A 105 6.00 -0.66 5.71
C VAL A 105 6.26 0.82 5.43
N TYR A 106 5.21 1.54 5.09
CA TYR A 106 5.28 2.99 4.90
C TYR A 106 4.59 3.67 6.06
N VAL A 107 5.39 4.33 6.89
CA VAL A 107 4.94 4.98 8.12
C VAL A 107 4.78 6.46 7.85
N HIS A 108 3.56 7.00 8.10
CA HIS A 108 3.27 8.42 7.89
C HIS A 108 3.28 9.23 9.20
N ARG A 109 3.72 8.59 10.31
CA ARG A 109 3.93 9.21 11.61
C ARG A 109 5.40 9.05 11.99
N ASP A 110 5.76 9.41 13.21
CA ASP A 110 7.15 9.35 13.65
C ASP A 110 7.68 7.91 13.60
N PRO A 111 8.60 7.58 12.67
CA PRO A 111 9.14 6.22 12.58
C PRO A 111 9.93 5.81 13.81
N ALA A 112 10.55 6.77 14.51
CA ALA A 112 11.32 6.47 15.72
C ALA A 112 10.43 5.91 16.83
N GLN A 113 9.22 6.47 16.99
CA GLN A 113 8.26 5.94 17.95
C GLN A 113 7.79 4.54 17.58
N TYR A 114 7.57 4.29 16.31
CA TYR A 114 7.16 2.97 15.85
C TYR A 114 8.25 1.93 16.07
N LEU A 115 9.50 2.26 15.74
CA LEU A 115 10.62 1.34 15.86
C LEU A 115 11.00 1.06 17.32
N ALA A 116 10.62 1.93 18.24
CA ALA A 116 10.88 1.76 19.66
C ALA A 116 9.95 0.76 20.36
N ARG A 117 8.91 0.31 19.70
CA ARG A 117 7.95 -0.63 20.28
C ARG A 117 8.52 -2.04 20.42
#